data_d9d00c46405d2dc80bc63a7886fa9057
#
_entry.id   d9d00c46405d2dc80bc63a7886fa9057
#
_cell.length_a   1.000
_cell.length_b   1.000
_cell.length_c   1.000
_cell.angle_alpha   90.00
_cell.angle_beta   90.00
_cell.angle_gamma   90.00
#
_symmetry.space_group_name_H-M   'P 1'
#
loop_
_entity.id
_entity.type
_entity.pdbx_description
1 polymer ?
#
loop_
_entity_poly.entity_id
_entity_poly.type
_entity_poly.pdbx_seq_one_letter_code
_entity_poly.pdbx_strand_id
1 'polypeptide(L)'
;MDELQNYKTVFVVGNGFDLNLGLKTSYKDFMKSHWFSDIKNNFLVDYLRKKQSLNLWIDIENELSVYSQSTFLPRIYIEGKPKKGDTLRDEYNELCSHLKSYLMEVTKEGNYFSAMGTYVLDQAFKLSPVYILTFNYTNTIENILSDISYNESEYIINHVHGTLKNGFVFGVEDNAQVDKKHVFLYKSHSPYQKVKGLPYILDNAERIIFFGYSLGQTDHSYFDDFFRRQTQFGCKEKEFIFYHYGQNSYDDMK
;
A
#
# COMPACT_ATOMS: atom_id res chain seq x y z
N MET A 1 0.87 16.55 20.42
CA MET A 1 2.22 16.45 19.78
C MET A 1 3.24 15.81 20.72
N ASP A 2 3.11 15.98 22.04
CA ASP A 2 4.06 15.40 23.01
C ASP A 2 4.07 13.86 23.08
N GLU A 3 2.95 13.21 22.80
CA GLU A 3 2.87 11.74 22.78
C GLU A 3 3.71 11.08 21.66
N LEU A 4 3.91 11.76 20.54
CA LEU A 4 4.68 11.23 19.41
C LEU A 4 6.21 11.33 19.60
N GLN A 5 6.69 12.11 20.58
CA GLN A 5 8.13 12.24 20.89
C GLN A 5 8.75 10.97 21.49
N ASN A 6 7.93 10.08 22.04
CA ASN A 6 8.40 8.89 22.74
C ASN A 6 8.79 7.74 21.80
N TYR A 7 8.38 7.79 20.52
CA TYR A 7 8.66 6.73 19.57
C TYR A 7 10.00 6.96 18.86
N LYS A 8 11.04 6.27 19.34
CA LYS A 8 12.40 6.36 18.79
C LYS A 8 12.64 5.39 17.64
N THR A 9 11.79 4.38 17.53
CA THR A 9 11.82 3.40 16.43
C THR A 9 10.58 3.57 15.55
N VAL A 10 10.78 3.73 14.24
CA VAL A 10 9.73 3.71 13.23
C VAL A 10 9.86 2.42 12.42
N PHE A 11 8.79 1.66 12.34
CA PHE A 11 8.73 0.43 11.56
C PHE A 11 7.83 0.65 10.34
N VAL A 12 8.44 0.75 9.16
CA VAL A 12 7.76 0.98 7.89
C VAL A 12 7.46 -0.35 7.21
N VAL A 13 6.20 -0.60 6.94
CA VAL A 13 5.72 -1.90 6.44
C VAL A 13 5.05 -1.73 5.08
N GLY A 14 5.53 -2.50 4.10
CA GLY A 14 4.88 -2.65 2.80
C GLY A 14 4.39 -4.08 2.56
N ASN A 15 3.84 -4.34 1.38
CA ASN A 15 3.22 -5.63 1.04
C ASN A 15 4.16 -6.84 1.16
N GLY A 16 5.48 -6.62 1.04
CA GLY A 16 6.46 -7.69 1.27
C GLY A 16 6.42 -8.29 2.67
N PHE A 17 5.88 -7.57 3.65
CA PHE A 17 5.64 -8.11 4.99
C PHE A 17 4.57 -9.22 4.95
N ASP A 18 3.42 -8.94 4.34
CA ASP A 18 2.36 -9.94 4.18
C ASP A 18 2.82 -11.14 3.35
N LEU A 19 3.58 -10.90 2.28
CA LEU A 19 4.16 -11.96 1.46
C LEU A 19 5.15 -12.84 2.26
N ASN A 20 5.92 -12.25 3.17
CA ASN A 20 6.82 -12.97 4.06
C ASN A 20 6.07 -13.87 5.06
N LEU A 21 4.85 -13.48 5.44
CA LEU A 21 3.93 -14.29 6.24
C LEU A 21 3.27 -15.43 5.44
N GLY A 22 3.58 -15.55 4.14
CA GLY A 22 2.99 -16.55 3.24
C GLY A 22 1.62 -16.15 2.67
N LEU A 23 1.18 -14.91 2.92
CA LEU A 23 -0.10 -14.41 2.40
C LEU A 23 0.03 -14.02 0.91
N LYS A 24 -0.98 -14.34 0.14
CA LYS A 24 -1.03 -14.02 -1.31
C LYS A 24 -1.65 -12.65 -1.56
N THR A 25 -1.07 -11.60 -1.00
CA THR A 25 -1.65 -10.24 -1.02
C THR A 25 -1.16 -9.37 -2.19
N SER A 26 -0.39 -9.93 -3.14
CA SER A 26 0.06 -9.16 -4.30
C SER A 26 -1.07 -8.92 -5.31
N TYR A 27 -1.00 -7.82 -6.04
CA TYR A 27 -1.90 -7.56 -7.18
C TYR A 27 -1.81 -8.66 -8.24
N LYS A 28 -0.62 -9.26 -8.42
CA LYS A 28 -0.43 -10.40 -9.32
C LYS A 28 -1.25 -11.63 -8.89
N ASP A 29 -1.32 -11.90 -7.59
CA ASP A 29 -2.11 -13.01 -7.06
C ASP A 29 -3.60 -12.70 -7.16
N PHE A 30 -4.03 -11.47 -6.86
CA PHE A 30 -5.40 -11.02 -7.07
C PHE A 30 -5.86 -11.20 -8.51
N MET A 31 -5.06 -10.76 -9.50
CA MET A 31 -5.39 -10.88 -10.91
C MET A 31 -5.48 -12.33 -11.41
N LYS A 32 -4.90 -13.30 -10.69
CA LYS A 32 -5.01 -14.73 -10.97
C LYS A 32 -6.16 -15.41 -10.24
N SER A 33 -6.81 -14.71 -9.30
CA SER A 33 -7.87 -15.27 -8.48
C SER A 33 -9.21 -15.33 -9.22
N HIS A 34 -10.13 -16.13 -8.68
CA HIS A 34 -11.51 -16.12 -9.14
C HIS A 34 -12.18 -14.75 -8.90
N TRP A 35 -11.82 -14.04 -7.84
CA TRP A 35 -12.35 -12.70 -7.53
C TRP A 35 -12.15 -11.74 -8.70
N PHE A 36 -11.00 -11.76 -9.36
CA PHE A 36 -10.74 -10.92 -10.53
C PHE A 36 -11.41 -11.48 -11.79
N SER A 37 -11.39 -12.81 -11.98
CA SER A 37 -11.98 -13.43 -13.17
C SER A 37 -13.51 -13.34 -13.22
N ASP A 38 -14.16 -13.20 -12.07
CA ASP A 38 -15.62 -13.13 -11.96
C ASP A 38 -16.18 -11.75 -12.26
N ILE A 39 -15.37 -10.70 -12.30
CA ILE A 39 -15.79 -9.37 -12.74
C ILE A 39 -16.12 -9.44 -14.23
N LYS A 40 -17.37 -9.18 -14.59
CA LYS A 40 -17.88 -9.23 -15.98
C LYS A 40 -18.40 -7.87 -16.41
N ASN A 41 -18.37 -7.61 -17.72
CA ASN A 41 -18.88 -6.35 -18.31
C ASN A 41 -18.25 -5.08 -17.70
N ASN A 42 -16.97 -5.15 -17.33
CA ASN A 42 -16.18 -4.09 -16.74
C ASN A 42 -14.99 -3.80 -17.65
N PHE A 43 -15.01 -2.64 -18.31
CA PHE A 43 -14.00 -2.32 -19.33
C PHE A 43 -12.63 -2.00 -18.74
N LEU A 44 -12.57 -1.43 -17.53
CA LEU A 44 -11.32 -1.26 -16.80
C LEU A 44 -10.67 -2.62 -16.55
N VAL A 45 -11.44 -3.60 -16.10
CA VAL A 45 -10.93 -4.95 -15.84
C VAL A 45 -10.53 -5.66 -17.14
N ASP A 46 -11.28 -5.49 -18.22
CA ASP A 46 -10.92 -6.05 -19.53
C ASP A 46 -9.63 -5.41 -20.08
N TYR A 47 -9.44 -4.12 -19.86
CA TYR A 47 -8.18 -3.43 -20.16
C TYR A 47 -7.01 -4.03 -19.35
N LEU A 48 -7.17 -4.19 -18.03
CA LEU A 48 -6.14 -4.80 -17.16
C LEU A 48 -5.82 -6.23 -17.56
N ARG A 49 -6.83 -7.06 -17.92
CA ARG A 49 -6.63 -8.42 -18.46
C ARG A 49 -5.77 -8.41 -19.71
N LYS A 50 -6.06 -7.50 -20.65
CA LYS A 50 -5.28 -7.37 -21.88
C LYS A 50 -3.83 -6.97 -21.58
N LYS A 51 -3.61 -6.04 -20.66
CA LYS A 51 -2.26 -5.66 -20.22
C LYS A 51 -1.51 -6.81 -19.58
N GLN A 52 -2.16 -7.56 -18.69
CA GLN A 52 -1.58 -8.76 -18.05
C GLN A 52 -1.15 -9.82 -19.06
N SER A 53 -1.92 -10.02 -20.13
CA SER A 53 -1.57 -10.99 -21.19
C SER A 53 -0.31 -10.60 -21.97
N LEU A 54 0.05 -9.31 -21.98
CA LEU A 54 1.21 -8.79 -22.69
C LEU A 54 2.46 -8.66 -21.80
N ASN A 55 2.26 -8.46 -20.48
CA ASN A 55 3.32 -8.22 -19.51
C ASN A 55 3.18 -9.16 -18.31
N LEU A 56 4.28 -9.80 -17.91
CA LEU A 56 4.30 -10.69 -16.74
C LEU A 56 4.10 -9.95 -15.41
N TRP A 57 4.39 -8.66 -15.39
CA TRP A 57 4.23 -7.78 -14.23
C TRP A 57 3.46 -6.52 -14.65
N ILE A 58 2.49 -6.13 -13.84
CA ILE A 58 1.66 -4.95 -14.06
C ILE A 58 1.60 -4.15 -12.76
N ASP A 59 1.92 -2.88 -12.86
CA ASP A 59 1.58 -1.88 -11.86
C ASP A 59 0.14 -1.40 -12.11
N ILE A 60 -0.81 -1.98 -11.37
CA ILE A 60 -2.23 -1.66 -11.54
C ILE A 60 -2.49 -0.18 -11.23
N GLU A 61 -1.83 0.41 -10.24
CA GLU A 61 -2.03 1.81 -9.88
C GLU A 61 -1.59 2.73 -11.03
N ASN A 62 -0.45 2.46 -11.65
CA ASN A 62 -0.02 3.20 -12.84
C ASN A 62 -0.98 2.98 -14.02
N GLU A 63 -1.48 1.77 -14.23
CA GLU A 63 -2.43 1.48 -15.31
C GLU A 63 -3.78 2.20 -15.11
N LEU A 64 -4.21 2.50 -13.88
CA LEU A 64 -5.38 3.36 -13.61
C LEU A 64 -5.16 4.77 -14.18
N SER A 65 -3.96 5.34 -14.00
CA SER A 65 -3.61 6.64 -14.58
C SER A 65 -3.69 6.60 -16.11
N VAL A 66 -3.03 5.62 -16.72
CA VAL A 66 -3.01 5.45 -18.19
C VAL A 66 -4.43 5.25 -18.74
N TYR A 67 -5.23 4.43 -18.10
CA TYR A 67 -6.61 4.18 -18.51
C TYR A 67 -7.47 5.43 -18.39
N SER A 68 -7.31 6.20 -17.31
CA SER A 68 -8.02 7.46 -17.09
C SER A 68 -7.81 8.48 -18.19
N GLN A 69 -6.59 8.55 -18.76
CA GLN A 69 -6.23 9.49 -19.82
C GLN A 69 -6.58 9.01 -21.23
N SER A 70 -6.90 7.71 -21.38
CA SER A 70 -7.12 7.15 -22.70
C SER A 70 -8.35 7.78 -23.34
N THR A 71 -8.16 8.46 -24.47
CA THR A 71 -9.23 8.98 -25.33
C THR A 71 -10.12 7.87 -25.90
N PHE A 72 -9.69 6.63 -25.72
CA PHE A 72 -10.39 5.39 -26.05
C PHE A 72 -11.09 4.76 -24.85
N LEU A 73 -11.60 5.56 -23.90
CA LEU A 73 -12.70 5.03 -23.07
C LEU A 73 -13.77 4.57 -24.05
N PRO A 74 -14.06 3.27 -24.16
CA PRO A 74 -15.00 2.82 -25.15
C PRO A 74 -16.29 3.59 -24.92
N ARG A 75 -16.74 4.32 -25.95
CA ARG A 75 -18.11 4.85 -25.95
C ARG A 75 -19.01 3.62 -25.99
N ILE A 76 -19.44 3.22 -24.81
CA ILE A 76 -20.17 1.99 -24.63
C ILE A 76 -21.55 2.21 -25.18
N TYR A 77 -21.81 1.53 -26.26
CA TYR A 77 -23.13 1.35 -26.78
C TYR A 77 -23.67 0.02 -26.24
N ILE A 78 -24.51 0.04 -25.22
CA ILE A 78 -25.33 -1.11 -24.87
C ILE A 78 -26.59 -1.00 -25.75
N GLU A 79 -26.82 -1.99 -26.58
CA GLU A 79 -27.96 -2.01 -27.52
C GLU A 79 -28.02 -0.78 -28.45
N GLY A 80 -26.88 -0.29 -28.91
CA GLY A 80 -26.81 0.87 -29.81
C GLY A 80 -27.08 2.23 -29.15
N LYS A 81 -27.25 2.30 -27.83
CA LYS A 81 -27.42 3.55 -27.08
C LYS A 81 -26.24 3.84 -26.20
N PRO A 82 -25.76 5.12 -26.12
CA PRO A 82 -24.68 5.47 -25.21
C PRO A 82 -25.10 5.22 -23.76
N LYS A 83 -24.30 4.49 -22.99
CA LYS A 83 -24.51 4.33 -21.55
C LYS A 83 -24.39 5.72 -20.88
N LYS A 84 -25.44 6.14 -20.19
CA LYS A 84 -25.50 7.44 -19.52
C LYS A 84 -24.70 7.36 -18.22
N GLY A 85 -23.61 8.13 -18.10
CA GLY A 85 -22.83 8.28 -16.87
C GLY A 85 -21.34 8.08 -17.05
N ASP A 86 -20.56 8.44 -16.04
CA ASP A 86 -19.14 8.14 -15.92
C ASP A 86 -18.98 6.69 -15.45
N THR A 87 -18.75 5.80 -16.40
CA THR A 87 -18.67 4.36 -16.14
C THR A 87 -17.40 3.97 -15.39
N LEU A 88 -16.32 4.77 -15.49
CA LEU A 88 -15.05 4.44 -14.83
C LEU A 88 -15.17 4.42 -13.31
N ARG A 89 -15.97 5.29 -12.71
CA ARG A 89 -16.18 5.26 -11.26
C ARG A 89 -16.88 3.97 -10.81
N ASP A 90 -17.88 3.52 -11.52
CA ASP A 90 -18.60 2.29 -11.18
C ASP A 90 -17.72 1.07 -11.40
N GLU A 91 -16.99 1.03 -12.51
CA GLU A 91 -16.02 -0.03 -12.85
C GLU A 91 -14.90 -0.12 -11.81
N TYR A 92 -14.37 1.02 -11.40
CA TYR A 92 -13.35 1.11 -10.34
C TYR A 92 -13.90 0.65 -8.98
N ASN A 93 -15.10 1.07 -8.60
CA ASN A 93 -15.72 0.66 -7.34
C ASN A 93 -15.95 -0.86 -7.30
N GLU A 94 -16.36 -1.46 -8.41
CA GLU A 94 -16.49 -2.91 -8.53
C GLU A 94 -15.15 -3.62 -8.37
N LEU A 95 -14.10 -3.13 -9.05
CA LEU A 95 -12.73 -3.64 -8.90
C LEU A 95 -12.25 -3.57 -7.45
N CYS A 96 -12.45 -2.43 -6.76
CA CYS A 96 -12.11 -2.24 -5.35
C CYS A 96 -12.87 -3.21 -4.43
N SER A 97 -14.14 -3.45 -4.71
CA SER A 97 -14.96 -4.39 -3.93
C SER A 97 -14.44 -5.83 -4.03
N HIS A 98 -14.09 -6.26 -5.25
CA HIS A 98 -13.51 -7.58 -5.48
C HIS A 98 -12.11 -7.71 -4.86
N LEU A 99 -11.27 -6.68 -4.97
CA LEU A 99 -9.96 -6.66 -4.31
C LEU A 99 -10.11 -6.77 -2.79
N LYS A 100 -11.06 -6.03 -2.20
CA LYS A 100 -11.37 -6.12 -0.77
C LYS A 100 -11.72 -7.54 -0.36
N SER A 101 -12.66 -8.16 -1.08
CA SER A 101 -13.14 -9.52 -0.78
C SER A 101 -12.00 -10.55 -0.89
N TYR A 102 -11.17 -10.42 -1.93
CA TYR A 102 -9.98 -11.23 -2.11
C TYR A 102 -9.01 -11.11 -0.92
N LEU A 103 -8.64 -9.88 -0.56
CA LEU A 103 -7.69 -9.66 0.54
C LEU A 103 -8.26 -10.14 1.88
N MET A 104 -9.56 -9.97 2.12
CA MET A 104 -10.22 -10.51 3.31
C MET A 104 -10.21 -12.05 3.36
N GLU A 105 -10.22 -12.73 2.22
CA GLU A 105 -10.14 -14.19 2.14
C GLU A 105 -8.71 -14.66 2.43
N VAL A 106 -7.73 -14.15 1.68
CA VAL A 106 -6.35 -14.66 1.77
C VAL A 106 -5.65 -14.32 3.08
N THR A 107 -6.14 -13.34 3.83
CA THR A 107 -5.58 -12.98 5.14
C THR A 107 -6.06 -13.86 6.29
N LYS A 108 -7.01 -14.77 6.06
CA LYS A 108 -7.47 -15.73 7.09
C LYS A 108 -6.50 -16.87 7.37
N GLU A 109 -5.61 -17.16 6.43
CA GLU A 109 -4.79 -18.39 6.41
C GLU A 109 -3.31 -18.18 6.75
N GLY A 110 -2.92 -17.02 7.30
CA GLY A 110 -1.53 -16.70 7.55
C GLY A 110 -0.88 -17.51 8.69
N ASN A 111 0.36 -17.96 8.48
CA ASN A 111 1.21 -18.49 9.54
C ASN A 111 2.10 -17.36 10.09
N TYR A 112 1.60 -16.66 11.08
CA TYR A 112 2.21 -15.43 11.57
C TYR A 112 3.48 -15.64 12.42
N PHE A 113 3.65 -16.81 13.07
CA PHE A 113 4.63 -16.97 14.13
C PHE A 113 6.05 -17.36 13.69
N SER A 114 6.21 -18.02 12.55
CA SER A 114 7.52 -18.50 12.10
C SER A 114 8.17 -17.62 11.02
N ALA A 115 7.55 -16.50 10.68
CA ALA A 115 8.03 -15.64 9.62
C ALA A 115 9.11 -14.66 10.10
N MET A 116 10.06 -14.32 9.23
CA MET A 116 11.10 -13.33 9.50
C MET A 116 10.49 -11.97 9.87
N GLY A 117 9.39 -11.56 9.23
CA GLY A 117 8.70 -10.30 9.51
C GLY A 117 8.24 -10.21 10.96
N THR A 118 7.65 -11.27 11.51
CA THR A 118 7.23 -11.34 12.91
C THR A 118 8.42 -11.27 13.85
N TYR A 119 9.50 -11.96 13.54
CA TYR A 119 10.75 -11.89 14.33
C TYR A 119 11.34 -10.48 14.34
N VAL A 120 11.42 -9.82 13.20
CA VAL A 120 11.96 -8.45 13.10
C VAL A 120 11.08 -7.45 13.83
N LEU A 121 9.76 -7.59 13.74
CA LEU A 121 8.81 -6.78 14.49
C LEU A 121 9.03 -6.96 16.01
N ASP A 122 9.13 -8.19 16.50
CA ASP A 122 9.45 -8.49 17.91
C ASP A 122 10.77 -7.85 18.37
N GLN A 123 11.82 -7.94 17.55
CA GLN A 123 13.11 -7.29 17.88
C GLN A 123 12.98 -5.76 17.97
N ALA A 124 12.16 -5.12 17.13
CA ALA A 124 11.95 -3.68 17.18
C ALA A 124 11.35 -3.25 18.53
N PHE A 125 10.42 -4.03 19.08
CA PHE A 125 9.79 -3.76 20.37
C PHE A 125 10.74 -3.89 21.58
N LYS A 126 11.77 -4.70 21.50
CA LYS A 126 12.76 -4.85 22.59
C LYS A 126 13.58 -3.61 22.87
N LEU A 127 13.57 -2.63 21.97
CA LEU A 127 14.45 -1.47 22.01
C LEU A 127 13.75 -0.21 22.51
N SER A 128 12.48 -0.02 22.18
CA SER A 128 11.70 1.16 22.53
C SER A 128 10.24 1.00 22.10
N PRO A 129 9.33 1.86 22.54
CA PRO A 129 8.02 1.98 21.90
C PRO A 129 8.16 2.22 20.39
N VAL A 130 7.32 1.55 19.59
CA VAL A 130 7.44 1.51 18.13
C VAL A 130 6.29 2.27 17.47
N TYR A 131 6.62 3.16 16.55
CA TYR A 131 5.64 3.73 15.63
C TYR A 131 5.61 2.91 14.36
N ILE A 132 4.50 2.23 14.09
CA ILE A 132 4.31 1.38 12.92
C ILE A 132 3.58 2.18 11.84
N LEU A 133 4.25 2.37 10.72
CA LEU A 133 3.72 3.01 9.53
C LEU A 133 3.49 1.93 8.47
N THR A 134 2.25 1.52 8.28
CA THR A 134 1.92 0.47 7.33
C THR A 134 1.19 0.99 6.09
N PHE A 135 1.67 0.57 4.92
CA PHE A 135 1.06 0.82 3.62
C PHE A 135 0.10 -0.31 3.21
N ASN A 136 0.04 -1.38 4.02
CA ASN A 136 -0.85 -2.50 3.78
C ASN A 136 -2.29 -2.19 4.21
N TYR A 137 -3.26 -2.73 3.48
CA TYR A 137 -4.68 -2.64 3.83
C TYR A 137 -5.10 -3.66 4.88
N THR A 138 -4.26 -4.67 5.09
CA THR A 138 -4.49 -5.83 5.95
C THR A 138 -4.24 -5.49 7.41
N ASN A 139 -4.89 -6.20 8.32
CA ASN A 139 -4.67 -6.05 9.76
C ASN A 139 -3.70 -7.12 10.30
N THR A 140 -2.73 -7.52 9.50
CA THR A 140 -1.76 -8.57 9.86
C THR A 140 -0.89 -8.17 11.05
N ILE A 141 -0.49 -6.90 11.13
CA ILE A 141 0.27 -6.36 12.25
C ILE A 141 -0.55 -6.44 13.56
N GLU A 142 -1.79 -5.97 13.54
CA GLU A 142 -2.67 -6.00 14.70
C GLU A 142 -2.90 -7.44 15.19
N ASN A 143 -3.09 -8.37 14.27
CA ASN A 143 -3.26 -9.78 14.60
C ASN A 143 -2.01 -10.33 15.32
N ILE A 144 -0.81 -10.07 14.78
CA ILE A 144 0.45 -10.49 15.39
C ILE A 144 0.61 -9.88 16.79
N LEU A 145 0.39 -8.57 16.94
CA LEU A 145 0.57 -7.90 18.22
C LEU A 145 -0.45 -8.35 19.27
N SER A 146 -1.68 -8.63 18.87
CA SER A 146 -2.71 -9.20 19.73
C SER A 146 -2.31 -10.58 20.25
N ASP A 147 -1.77 -11.43 19.38
CA ASP A 147 -1.37 -12.79 19.72
C ASP A 147 -0.13 -12.85 20.63
N ILE A 148 0.81 -11.89 20.48
CA ILE A 148 2.02 -11.78 21.32
C ILE A 148 1.74 -11.05 22.64
N SER A 149 0.56 -10.41 22.79
CA SER A 149 0.14 -9.69 24.01
C SER A 149 1.04 -8.50 24.37
N TYR A 150 1.49 -7.72 23.37
CA TYR A 150 2.14 -6.44 23.64
C TYR A 150 1.19 -5.42 24.25
N ASN A 151 1.72 -4.56 25.12
CA ASN A 151 0.93 -3.50 25.72
C ASN A 151 0.62 -2.41 24.67
N GLU A 152 -0.65 -2.01 24.53
CA GLU A 152 -1.08 -0.96 23.60
C GLU A 152 -0.37 0.39 23.80
N SER A 153 0.19 0.64 24.99
CA SER A 153 1.00 1.85 25.24
C SER A 153 2.39 1.81 24.60
N GLU A 154 2.83 0.66 24.11
CA GLU A 154 4.16 0.47 23.52
C GLU A 154 4.21 0.69 22.01
N TYR A 155 3.05 0.88 21.36
CA TYR A 155 3.01 1.10 19.92
C TYR A 155 1.86 2.00 19.46
N ILE A 156 2.06 2.58 18.29
CA ILE A 156 0.99 3.18 17.47
C ILE A 156 1.05 2.54 16.09
N ILE A 157 -0.10 2.15 15.55
CA ILE A 157 -0.23 1.69 14.16
C ILE A 157 -0.93 2.77 13.34
N ASN A 158 -0.29 3.20 12.27
CA ASN A 158 -0.86 4.11 11.30
C ASN A 158 -0.94 3.43 9.92
N HIS A 159 -2.16 3.15 9.47
CA HIS A 159 -2.44 2.70 8.11
C HIS A 159 -2.51 3.90 7.18
N VAL A 160 -1.48 4.09 6.36
CA VAL A 160 -1.36 5.21 5.41
C VAL A 160 -2.55 5.23 4.44
N HIS A 161 -2.92 4.08 3.93
CA HIS A 161 -3.95 3.91 2.92
C HIS A 161 -5.27 3.33 3.47
N GLY A 162 -5.49 3.42 4.79
CA GLY A 162 -6.68 2.84 5.42
C GLY A 162 -6.61 1.33 5.57
N THR A 163 -7.75 0.72 5.91
CA THR A 163 -7.84 -0.71 6.23
C THR A 163 -9.01 -1.38 5.51
N LEU A 164 -8.95 -2.69 5.35
CA LEU A 164 -10.06 -3.48 4.80
C LEU A 164 -11.35 -3.32 5.60
N LYS A 165 -11.25 -3.09 6.92
CA LYS A 165 -12.42 -2.93 7.81
C LYS A 165 -13.09 -1.57 7.64
N ASN A 166 -12.30 -0.49 7.66
CA ASN A 166 -12.82 0.88 7.75
C ASN A 166 -12.89 1.59 6.39
N GLY A 167 -12.38 0.96 5.33
CA GLY A 167 -12.18 1.52 4.02
C GLY A 167 -10.70 1.77 3.73
N PHE A 168 -10.31 1.62 2.49
CA PHE A 168 -8.93 1.75 2.04
C PHE A 168 -8.85 2.57 0.74
N VAL A 169 -7.66 3.03 0.45
CA VAL A 169 -7.33 3.80 -0.75
C VAL A 169 -6.59 2.90 -1.73
N PHE A 170 -7.21 2.64 -2.85
CA PHE A 170 -6.56 2.04 -4.00
C PHE A 170 -6.55 3.10 -5.12
N GLY A 171 -5.39 3.60 -5.52
CA GLY A 171 -5.37 4.74 -6.42
C GLY A 171 -3.96 5.15 -6.84
N VAL A 172 -3.87 6.33 -7.41
CA VAL A 172 -2.63 6.91 -7.94
C VAL A 172 -2.14 8.06 -7.06
N GLU A 173 -0.86 8.33 -7.10
CA GLU A 173 -0.25 9.49 -6.45
C GLU A 173 -0.65 10.81 -7.14
N ASP A 174 -0.55 11.93 -6.42
CA ASP A 174 -0.98 13.25 -6.90
C ASP A 174 -0.14 13.77 -8.07
N ASN A 175 1.06 13.24 -8.27
CA ASN A 175 1.90 13.55 -9.43
C ASN A 175 1.52 12.75 -10.69
N ALA A 176 0.68 11.74 -10.57
CA ALA A 176 0.17 10.99 -11.71
C ALA A 176 -0.79 11.84 -12.54
N GLN A 177 -0.80 11.62 -13.84
CA GLN A 177 -1.71 12.33 -14.72
C GLN A 177 -3.03 11.54 -14.83
N VAL A 178 -4.15 12.16 -14.47
CA VAL A 178 -5.50 11.61 -14.65
C VAL A 178 -6.40 12.62 -15.36
N ASP A 179 -7.45 12.16 -16.02
CA ASP A 179 -8.47 13.07 -16.57
C ASP A 179 -9.15 13.84 -15.41
N LYS A 180 -9.45 15.12 -15.64
CA LYS A 180 -10.09 15.99 -14.64
C LYS A 180 -11.41 15.44 -14.06
N LYS A 181 -12.09 14.54 -14.77
CA LYS A 181 -13.30 13.86 -14.31
C LYS A 181 -13.01 12.71 -13.35
N HIS A 182 -11.76 12.23 -13.31
CA HIS A 182 -11.35 11.03 -12.61
C HIS A 182 -10.48 11.32 -11.38
N VAL A 183 -10.57 12.54 -10.83
CA VAL A 183 -9.82 12.96 -9.63
C VAL A 183 -10.03 12.05 -8.42
N PHE A 184 -11.09 11.26 -8.42
CA PHE A 184 -11.35 10.25 -7.39
C PHE A 184 -10.32 9.11 -7.36
N LEU A 185 -9.50 8.98 -8.39
CA LEU A 185 -8.38 8.04 -8.45
C LEU A 185 -7.18 8.51 -7.62
N TYR A 186 -7.05 9.81 -7.32
CA TYR A 186 -5.96 10.30 -6.49
C TYR A 186 -6.08 9.82 -5.05
N LYS A 187 -5.01 9.28 -4.49
CA LYS A 187 -4.94 8.83 -3.10
C LYS A 187 -5.30 9.96 -2.13
N SER A 188 -4.83 11.20 -2.36
CA SER A 188 -5.11 12.38 -1.53
C SER A 188 -6.59 12.76 -1.44
N HIS A 189 -7.39 12.41 -2.45
CA HIS A 189 -8.84 12.68 -2.47
C HIS A 189 -9.64 11.66 -1.66
N SER A 190 -9.00 10.63 -1.14
CA SER A 190 -9.67 9.65 -0.30
C SER A 190 -9.69 10.07 1.17
N PRO A 191 -10.84 9.92 1.87
CA PRO A 191 -10.93 10.18 3.30
C PRO A 191 -10.15 9.16 4.15
N TYR A 192 -9.69 8.07 3.54
CA TYR A 192 -8.98 6.99 4.21
C TYR A 192 -7.46 7.17 4.20
N GLN A 193 -6.93 8.11 3.42
CA GLN A 193 -5.52 8.44 3.48
C GLN A 193 -5.21 9.19 4.78
N LYS A 194 -4.33 8.63 5.61
CA LYS A 194 -4.00 9.19 6.92
C LYS A 194 -2.50 9.31 7.12
N VAL A 195 -1.95 10.46 6.74
CA VAL A 195 -0.53 10.76 6.96
C VAL A 195 -0.42 12.11 7.68
N LYS A 196 -0.79 12.14 8.96
CA LYS A 196 -0.60 13.35 9.78
C LYS A 196 0.68 13.24 10.60
N GLY A 197 1.52 14.27 10.53
CA GLY A 197 2.72 14.38 11.37
C GLY A 197 3.88 13.45 10.99
N LEU A 198 3.84 12.79 9.82
CA LEU A 198 4.91 11.89 9.38
C LEU A 198 6.30 12.56 9.37
N PRO A 199 6.49 13.78 8.83
CA PRO A 199 7.80 14.45 8.89
C PRO A 199 8.32 14.57 10.32
N TYR A 200 7.46 14.96 11.27
CA TYR A 200 7.83 15.08 12.66
C TYR A 200 8.24 13.73 13.29
N ILE A 201 7.50 12.66 12.99
CA ILE A 201 7.79 11.31 13.49
C ILE A 201 9.14 10.83 12.96
N LEU A 202 9.38 10.97 11.65
CA LEU A 202 10.64 10.57 11.02
C LEU A 202 11.83 11.41 11.53
N ASP A 203 11.64 12.73 11.73
CA ASP A 203 12.70 13.61 12.22
C ASP A 203 13.09 13.30 13.67
N ASN A 204 12.16 12.81 14.51
CA ASN A 204 12.41 12.44 15.90
C ASN A 204 12.86 10.98 16.08
N ALA A 205 12.67 10.12 15.09
CA ALA A 205 13.16 8.75 15.13
C ALA A 205 14.68 8.69 15.21
N GLU A 206 15.19 7.72 15.95
CA GLU A 206 16.61 7.36 16.00
C GLU A 206 16.91 6.16 15.09
N ARG A 207 15.88 5.30 14.90
CA ARG A 207 15.94 4.12 14.04
C ARG A 207 14.72 4.04 13.14
N ILE A 208 14.94 3.73 11.87
CA ILE A 208 13.86 3.51 10.90
C ILE A 208 14.11 2.17 10.20
N ILE A 209 13.15 1.26 10.37
CA ILE A 209 13.22 -0.10 9.83
C ILE A 209 12.21 -0.21 8.69
N PHE A 210 12.67 -0.57 7.51
CA PHE A 210 11.82 -0.83 6.34
C PHE A 210 11.72 -2.34 6.12
N PHE A 211 10.51 -2.87 6.12
CA PHE A 211 10.27 -4.29 5.86
C PHE A 211 9.26 -4.48 4.74
N GLY A 212 9.72 -5.10 3.64
CA GLY A 212 8.84 -5.39 2.50
C GLY A 212 8.23 -4.16 1.83
N TYR A 213 8.83 -3.00 2.03
CA TYR A 213 8.48 -1.74 1.40
C TYR A 213 9.51 -1.44 0.31
N SER A 214 9.04 -1.24 -0.93
CA SER A 214 9.92 -1.17 -2.09
C SER A 214 10.56 0.19 -2.34
N LEU A 215 10.19 1.25 -1.59
CA LEU A 215 10.51 2.64 -1.93
C LEU A 215 10.15 2.97 -3.40
N GLY A 216 9.15 2.29 -3.94
CA GLY A 216 8.73 2.43 -5.33
C GLY A 216 8.17 3.82 -5.63
N GLN A 217 8.07 4.15 -6.91
CA GLN A 217 7.64 5.48 -7.38
C GLN A 217 6.27 5.91 -6.85
N THR A 218 5.40 4.97 -6.53
CA THR A 218 4.03 5.26 -6.08
C THR A 218 3.92 5.74 -4.64
N ASP A 219 4.89 5.41 -3.77
CA ASP A 219 4.85 5.81 -2.36
C ASP A 219 6.12 6.54 -1.92
N HIS A 220 7.04 6.82 -2.84
CA HIS A 220 8.30 7.50 -2.56
C HIS A 220 8.09 8.92 -2.02
N SER A 221 7.06 9.60 -2.48
CA SER A 221 6.71 10.97 -2.10
C SER A 221 6.57 11.18 -0.59
N TYR A 222 6.22 10.14 0.18
CA TYR A 222 6.13 10.21 1.65
C TYR A 222 7.49 10.41 2.33
N PHE A 223 8.59 10.01 1.68
CA PHE A 223 9.94 10.01 2.24
C PHE A 223 10.90 10.96 1.54
N ASP A 224 10.57 11.51 0.36
CA ASP A 224 11.45 12.37 -0.45
C ASP A 224 12.06 13.52 0.34
N ASP A 225 11.21 14.32 0.96
CA ASP A 225 11.64 15.47 1.74
C ASP A 225 12.46 15.06 2.96
N PHE A 226 12.11 13.94 3.58
CA PHE A 226 12.85 13.41 4.71
C PHE A 226 14.25 12.97 4.28
N PHE A 227 14.40 12.13 3.26
CA PHE A 227 15.72 11.69 2.79
C PHE A 227 16.57 12.87 2.32
N ARG A 228 15.98 13.82 1.59
CA ARG A 228 16.68 15.04 1.18
C ARG A 228 17.22 15.83 2.37
N ARG A 229 16.50 15.93 3.49
CA ARG A 229 16.99 16.57 4.71
C ARG A 229 18.10 15.78 5.37
N GLN A 230 18.07 14.44 5.32
CA GLN A 230 19.11 13.60 5.92
C GLN A 230 20.47 13.72 5.20
N THR A 231 20.52 14.25 3.99
CA THR A 231 21.80 14.55 3.28
C THR A 231 22.40 15.91 3.65
N GLN A 232 21.71 16.73 4.44
CA GLN A 232 22.18 18.07 4.81
C GLN A 232 23.16 18.02 6.00
N PHE A 233 24.10 18.97 5.99
CA PHE A 233 25.05 19.11 7.10
C PHE A 233 24.31 19.44 8.41
N GLY A 234 24.66 18.74 9.50
CA GLY A 234 24.08 18.95 10.82
C GLY A 234 22.75 18.20 11.06
N CYS A 235 22.31 17.32 10.16
CA CYS A 235 21.19 16.42 10.46
C CYS A 235 21.56 15.46 11.60
N LYS A 236 20.57 15.03 12.37
CA LYS A 236 20.77 14.00 13.40
C LYS A 236 21.10 12.68 12.74
N GLU A 237 22.13 12.01 13.24
CA GLU A 237 22.44 10.65 12.82
C GLU A 237 21.28 9.70 13.14
N LYS A 238 20.96 8.83 12.19
CA LYS A 238 19.88 7.84 12.29
C LYS A 238 20.33 6.50 11.76
N GLU A 239 19.80 5.45 12.34
CA GLU A 239 19.99 4.10 11.86
C GLU A 239 18.87 3.73 10.87
N PHE A 240 19.24 3.33 9.64
CA PHE A 240 18.34 2.82 8.63
C PHE A 240 18.58 1.34 8.42
N ILE A 241 17.52 0.53 8.56
CA ILE A 241 17.59 -0.91 8.38
C ILE A 241 16.59 -1.31 7.29
N PHE A 242 17.08 -1.95 6.24
CA PHE A 242 16.24 -2.38 5.12
C PHE A 242 16.21 -3.89 5.01
N TYR A 243 15.02 -4.48 5.14
CA TYR A 243 14.77 -5.90 4.88
C TYR A 243 14.18 -6.05 3.50
N HIS A 244 14.93 -6.63 2.58
CA HIS A 244 14.56 -6.85 1.19
C HIS A 244 14.55 -8.33 0.83
N TYR A 245 13.86 -8.69 -0.24
CA TYR A 245 13.80 -10.06 -0.76
C TYR A 245 14.42 -10.13 -2.16
N GLY A 246 15.57 -10.84 -2.26
CA GLY A 246 16.29 -11.06 -3.51
C GLY A 246 17.11 -9.85 -3.99
N GLN A 247 17.96 -10.08 -5.01
CA GLN A 247 18.90 -9.09 -5.52
C GLN A 247 18.20 -7.93 -6.23
N ASN A 248 17.13 -8.20 -6.97
CA ASN A 248 16.41 -7.14 -7.69
C ASN A 248 15.86 -6.08 -6.73
N SER A 249 15.25 -6.50 -5.61
CA SER A 249 14.76 -5.56 -4.59
C SER A 249 15.88 -4.74 -3.93
N TYR A 250 17.09 -5.30 -3.83
CA TYR A 250 18.26 -4.58 -3.34
C TYR A 250 18.76 -3.54 -4.35
N ASP A 251 18.76 -3.89 -5.62
CA ASP A 251 19.23 -2.98 -6.68
C ASP A 251 18.26 -1.80 -6.89
N ASP A 252 16.97 -2.01 -6.67
CA ASP A 252 15.94 -0.94 -6.71
C ASP A 252 16.07 0.07 -5.55
N MET A 253 16.76 -0.30 -4.45
CA MET A 253 16.97 0.58 -3.29
C MET A 253 18.28 1.38 -3.34
N LYS A 254 19.15 1.15 -4.32
CA LYS A 254 20.38 1.90 -4.53
C LYS A 254 20.17 3.19 -5.30
#